data_52830be96f18090b389d36200de23080
#
_entry.id   52830be96f18090b389d36200de23080
#
_cell.length_a   1.000
_cell.length_b   1.000
_cell.length_c   1.000
_cell.angle_alpha   90.00
_cell.angle_beta   90.00
_cell.angle_gamma   90.00
#
_symmetry.space_group_name_H-M   'P 1'
#
loop_
_entity.id
_entity.type
_entity.pdbx_description
1 polymer ?
#
loop_
_entity_poly.entity_id
_entity_poly.type
_entity_poly.pdbx_seq_one_letter_code
_entity_poly.pdbx_strand_id
1 'polypeptide(L)'
;IRDTDRSRGLGDVYKRQQSEAANGCEFAHYWMHNGFINVDNHKMSKSLGNFFTVRDVAEKYGYEPIRYMMVSCQYRSPINYSYEVIEQAKNSLERLYTCRDNIDFALKNAKDGGEAPEFIEKRKQEFIAAMDDDLNTADALAAIFMLVRDINTLIAEGAGKTALEACADMFDQLTGVLGLVYNRKTEALDSDIEALIEQRTAARKAKDFKTADEIRDKLKAMGIVLEDTPQGVKWTRA
;
A
#
# COMPACT_ATOMS: atom_id res chain seq x y z
N ILE A 1 -25.51 -21.74 14.88
CA ILE A 1 -24.75 -20.57 15.37
C ILE A 1 -24.70 -20.74 16.88
N ARG A 2 -23.55 -21.10 17.44
CA ARG A 2 -23.37 -21.08 18.89
C ARG A 2 -23.33 -19.59 19.28
N ASP A 3 -24.37 -19.16 20.02
CA ASP A 3 -24.23 -17.97 20.85
C ASP A 3 -23.02 -18.24 21.75
N THR A 4 -21.93 -17.54 21.45
CA THR A 4 -20.77 -17.60 22.32
C THR A 4 -21.15 -16.91 23.62
N ASP A 5 -20.58 -17.36 24.76
CA ASP A 5 -20.76 -16.77 26.10
C ASP A 5 -20.41 -15.27 26.21
N ARG A 6 -20.10 -14.63 25.07
CA ARG A 6 -19.88 -13.22 24.88
C ARG A 6 -21.02 -12.51 24.15
N SER A 7 -22.17 -13.17 23.98
CA SER A 7 -23.38 -12.50 23.54
C SER A 7 -23.62 -11.29 24.43
N ARG A 8 -23.56 -10.12 23.82
CA ARG A 8 -23.62 -8.82 24.52
C ARG A 8 -25.03 -8.47 24.98
N GLY A 9 -25.72 -9.50 25.43
CA GLY A 9 -27.00 -9.39 26.09
C GLY A 9 -28.18 -9.31 25.13
N LEU A 10 -29.35 -9.39 25.74
CA LEU A 10 -30.66 -9.35 25.08
C LEU A 10 -30.84 -8.12 24.14
N GLY A 11 -30.10 -7.04 24.37
CA GLY A 11 -30.20 -5.82 23.58
C GLY A 11 -29.89 -6.01 22.09
N ASP A 12 -28.92 -6.85 21.73
CA ASP A 12 -28.57 -7.10 20.31
C ASP A 12 -29.64 -7.97 19.65
N VAL A 13 -30.20 -8.94 20.38
CA VAL A 13 -31.31 -9.80 19.91
C VAL A 13 -32.54 -8.93 19.62
N TYR A 14 -32.93 -8.05 20.54
CA TYR A 14 -34.07 -7.16 20.34
C TYR A 14 -33.93 -6.23 19.17
N LYS A 15 -32.75 -5.65 18.97
CA LYS A 15 -32.47 -4.73 17.84
C LYS A 15 -32.63 -5.46 16.51
N ARG A 16 -32.10 -6.66 16.41
CA ARG A 16 -32.25 -7.50 15.20
C ARG A 16 -33.71 -7.83 14.93
N GLN A 17 -34.44 -8.34 15.95
CA GLN A 17 -35.85 -8.68 15.84
C GLN A 17 -36.71 -7.48 15.44
N GLN A 18 -36.46 -6.31 16.02
CA GLN A 18 -37.17 -5.09 15.65
C GLN A 18 -36.92 -4.70 14.19
N SER A 19 -35.68 -4.80 13.73
CA SER A 19 -35.33 -4.50 12.34
C SER A 19 -35.97 -5.51 11.36
N GLU A 20 -35.92 -6.80 11.66
CA GLU A 20 -36.52 -7.84 10.86
C GLU A 20 -38.05 -7.71 10.77
N ALA A 21 -38.69 -7.42 11.91
CA ALA A 21 -40.11 -7.20 11.96
C ALA A 21 -40.57 -5.94 11.20
N ALA A 22 -39.78 -4.88 11.27
CA ALA A 22 -40.08 -3.61 10.60
C ALA A 22 -39.87 -3.68 9.09
N ASN A 23 -38.86 -4.41 8.61
CA ASN A 23 -38.47 -4.47 7.21
C ASN A 23 -38.94 -5.72 6.48
N GLY A 24 -39.45 -6.73 7.18
CA GLY A 24 -39.91 -7.98 6.59
C GLY A 24 -38.83 -8.83 5.92
N CYS A 25 -37.57 -8.61 6.27
CA CYS A 25 -36.42 -9.32 5.72
C CYS A 25 -35.38 -9.62 6.81
N GLU A 26 -34.48 -10.56 6.54
CA GLU A 26 -33.38 -10.91 7.42
C GLU A 26 -32.44 -9.72 7.63
N PHE A 27 -31.98 -9.52 8.87
CA PHE A 27 -31.12 -8.38 9.24
C PHE A 27 -29.76 -8.44 8.56
N ALA A 28 -29.15 -9.60 8.50
CA ALA A 28 -27.87 -9.82 7.84
C ALA A 28 -27.70 -11.27 7.39
N HIS A 29 -27.26 -11.48 6.15
CA HIS A 29 -26.99 -12.80 5.60
C HIS A 29 -25.68 -13.39 6.14
N TYR A 30 -24.69 -12.54 6.43
CA TYR A 30 -23.36 -12.94 6.91
C TYR A 30 -23.00 -12.17 8.17
N TRP A 31 -22.42 -12.88 9.13
CA TRP A 31 -22.01 -12.33 10.41
C TRP A 31 -20.51 -12.47 10.58
N MET A 32 -19.83 -11.36 10.84
CA MET A 32 -18.40 -11.31 11.10
C MET A 32 -18.14 -10.64 12.45
N HIS A 33 -17.21 -11.21 13.24
CA HIS A 33 -16.82 -10.67 14.52
C HIS A 33 -15.32 -10.32 14.49
N ASN A 34 -15.01 -9.05 14.54
CA ASN A 34 -13.62 -8.58 14.59
C ASN A 34 -13.05 -8.62 16.01
N GLY A 35 -11.72 -8.71 16.10
CA GLY A 35 -10.99 -8.57 17.35
C GLY A 35 -11.04 -7.14 17.92
N PHE A 36 -10.48 -6.99 19.11
CA PHE A 36 -10.37 -5.69 19.78
C PHE A 36 -9.10 -4.95 19.33
N ILE A 37 -9.13 -3.63 19.51
CA ILE A 37 -7.92 -2.82 19.43
C ILE A 37 -7.41 -2.59 20.85
N ASN A 38 -6.17 -2.98 21.08
CA ASN A 38 -5.41 -2.69 22.28
C ASN A 38 -4.47 -1.50 21.98
N VAL A 39 -4.07 -0.78 23.02
CA VAL A 39 -3.07 0.28 22.96
C VAL A 39 -1.95 -0.10 23.90
N ASP A 40 -0.73 -0.23 23.38
CA ASP A 40 0.43 -0.67 24.14
C ASP A 40 0.15 -1.91 25.00
N ASN A 41 -0.48 -2.92 24.38
CA ASN A 41 -0.92 -4.17 25.00
C ASN A 41 -1.98 -4.06 26.10
N HIS A 42 -2.57 -2.89 26.29
CA HIS A 42 -3.65 -2.65 27.25
C HIS A 42 -4.97 -2.39 26.52
N LYS A 43 -6.07 -2.80 27.14
CA LYS A 43 -7.40 -2.50 26.62
C LYS A 43 -7.58 -0.98 26.50
N MET A 44 -7.97 -0.52 25.31
CA MET A 44 -8.33 0.88 25.09
C MET A 44 -9.57 1.23 25.92
N SER A 45 -9.47 2.26 26.77
CA SER A 45 -10.63 2.79 27.50
C SER A 45 -10.44 4.26 27.87
N LYS A 46 -11.56 4.99 27.97
CA LYS A 46 -11.53 6.39 28.39
C LYS A 46 -11.04 6.56 29.82
N SER A 47 -11.34 5.61 30.69
CA SER A 47 -10.93 5.63 32.10
C SER A 47 -9.44 5.43 32.32
N LEU A 48 -8.75 4.79 31.36
CA LEU A 48 -7.30 4.60 31.40
C LEU A 48 -6.53 5.74 30.71
N GLY A 49 -7.23 6.70 30.12
CA GLY A 49 -6.58 7.84 29.43
C GLY A 49 -5.84 7.46 28.14
N ASN A 50 -5.96 6.20 27.69
CA ASN A 50 -5.33 5.69 26.47
C ASN A 50 -6.28 5.64 25.26
N PHE A 51 -7.36 6.42 25.31
CA PHE A 51 -8.34 6.51 24.23
C PHE A 51 -7.95 7.62 23.24
N PHE A 52 -7.95 7.27 21.97
CA PHE A 52 -7.81 8.21 20.86
C PHE A 52 -8.74 7.79 19.71
N THR A 53 -9.04 8.71 18.82
CA THR A 53 -9.87 8.42 17.66
C THR A 53 -9.01 8.12 16.42
N VAL A 54 -9.60 7.45 15.43
CA VAL A 54 -8.95 7.27 14.12
C VAL A 54 -8.57 8.62 13.51
N ARG A 55 -9.36 9.68 13.77
CA ARG A 55 -9.08 11.03 13.27
C ARG A 55 -7.78 11.59 13.87
N ASP A 56 -7.59 11.44 15.18
CA ASP A 56 -6.37 11.91 15.86
C ASP A 56 -5.11 11.25 15.28
N VAL A 57 -5.19 9.95 15.00
CA VAL A 57 -4.08 9.22 14.37
C VAL A 57 -3.89 9.66 12.91
N ALA A 58 -5.00 9.86 12.18
CA ALA A 58 -4.95 10.23 10.77
C ALA A 58 -4.42 11.65 10.53
N GLU A 59 -4.60 12.57 11.47
CA GLU A 59 -4.00 13.92 11.42
C GLU A 59 -2.47 13.84 11.35
N LYS A 60 -1.87 12.85 12.00
CA LYS A 60 -0.41 12.67 12.04
C LYS A 60 0.12 11.77 10.92
N TYR A 61 -0.58 10.67 10.62
CA TYR A 61 -0.07 9.60 9.75
C TYR A 61 -0.84 9.46 8.44
N GLY A 62 -2.00 10.10 8.30
CA GLY A 62 -2.94 9.84 7.20
C GLY A 62 -3.80 8.57 7.45
N TYR A 63 -4.82 8.38 6.62
CA TYR A 63 -5.76 7.26 6.76
C TYR A 63 -5.22 5.94 6.21
N GLU A 64 -4.35 5.98 5.21
CA GLU A 64 -3.90 4.78 4.51
C GLU A 64 -2.95 3.90 5.34
N PRO A 65 -1.99 4.42 6.11
CA PRO A 65 -1.23 3.62 7.07
C PRO A 65 -2.10 2.94 8.13
N ILE A 66 -3.20 3.60 8.55
CA ILE A 66 -4.16 3.00 9.47
C ILE A 66 -4.88 1.82 8.78
N ARG A 67 -5.32 1.99 7.53
CA ARG A 67 -5.91 0.91 6.74
C ARG A 67 -4.94 -0.25 6.59
N TYR A 68 -3.68 0.05 6.22
CA TYR A 68 -2.64 -0.96 6.09
C TYR A 68 -2.47 -1.75 7.40
N MET A 69 -2.36 -1.07 8.54
CA MET A 69 -2.26 -1.70 9.87
C MET A 69 -3.45 -2.65 10.14
N MET A 70 -4.67 -2.23 9.78
CA MET A 70 -5.87 -3.06 9.98
C MET A 70 -5.86 -4.32 9.10
N VAL A 71 -5.53 -4.20 7.80
CA VAL A 71 -5.52 -5.33 6.88
C VAL A 71 -4.26 -6.20 6.99
N SER A 72 -3.24 -5.76 7.73
CA SER A 72 -2.04 -6.57 7.99
C SER A 72 -2.25 -7.67 9.04
N CYS A 73 -3.41 -7.70 9.70
CA CYS A 73 -3.77 -8.69 10.70
C CYS A 73 -5.07 -9.39 10.30
N GLN A 74 -5.23 -10.65 10.73
CA GLN A 74 -6.50 -11.35 10.59
C GLN A 74 -7.57 -10.63 11.43
N TYR A 75 -8.73 -10.31 10.86
CA TYR A 75 -9.77 -9.49 11.48
C TYR A 75 -10.30 -10.00 12.81
N ARG A 76 -10.23 -11.32 13.07
CA ARG A 76 -10.64 -11.94 14.33
C ARG A 76 -9.64 -11.74 15.45
N SER A 77 -8.38 -11.44 15.12
CA SER A 77 -7.30 -11.28 16.09
C SER A 77 -7.32 -9.88 16.69
N PRO A 78 -7.00 -9.73 17.99
CA PRO A 78 -6.78 -8.41 18.56
C PRO A 78 -5.62 -7.69 17.89
N ILE A 79 -5.82 -6.44 17.52
CA ILE A 79 -4.78 -5.58 16.97
C ILE A 79 -4.21 -4.74 18.10
N ASN A 80 -2.88 -4.74 18.23
CA ASN A 80 -2.21 -3.84 19.17
C ASN A 80 -1.71 -2.60 18.43
N TYR A 81 -2.28 -1.44 18.75
CA TYR A 81 -1.80 -0.18 18.26
C TYR A 81 -0.66 0.32 19.14
N SER A 82 0.45 0.71 18.53
CA SER A 82 1.50 1.53 19.11
C SER A 82 2.08 2.45 18.04
N TYR A 83 2.89 3.42 18.45
CA TYR A 83 3.57 4.31 17.50
C TYR A 83 4.50 3.53 16.57
N GLU A 84 5.16 2.51 17.09
CA GLU A 84 6.06 1.65 16.31
C GLU A 84 5.29 0.85 15.25
N VAL A 85 4.12 0.33 15.60
CA VAL A 85 3.29 -0.47 14.67
C VAL A 85 2.76 0.39 13.52
N ILE A 86 2.30 1.62 13.79
CA ILE A 86 1.83 2.50 12.72
C ILE A 86 2.97 3.01 11.84
N GLU A 87 4.17 3.26 12.39
CA GLU A 87 5.35 3.59 11.60
C GLU A 87 5.80 2.41 10.72
N GLN A 88 5.77 1.19 11.22
CA GLN A 88 6.03 0.00 10.41
C GLN A 88 5.00 -0.17 9.28
N ALA A 89 3.72 0.10 9.56
CA ALA A 89 2.67 0.09 8.56
C ALA A 89 2.92 1.13 7.46
N LYS A 90 3.31 2.35 7.85
CA LYS A 90 3.70 3.42 6.92
C LYS A 90 4.88 3.01 6.04
N ASN A 91 5.96 2.51 6.63
CA ASN A 91 7.14 2.06 5.89
C ASN A 91 6.82 0.91 4.92
N SER A 92 5.95 0.00 5.31
CA SER A 92 5.51 -1.10 4.44
C SER A 92 4.66 -0.59 3.28
N LEU A 93 3.78 0.37 3.53
CA LEU A 93 2.98 1.04 2.51
C LEU A 93 3.87 1.82 1.53
N GLU A 94 4.90 2.54 2.01
CA GLU A 94 5.86 3.25 1.17
C GLU A 94 6.61 2.31 0.22
N ARG A 95 6.89 1.07 0.63
CA ARG A 95 7.47 0.05 -0.26
C ARG A 95 6.54 -0.33 -1.41
N LEU A 96 5.22 -0.35 -1.18
CA LEU A 96 4.23 -0.59 -2.24
C LEU A 96 4.20 0.58 -3.22
N TYR A 97 4.19 1.81 -2.74
CA TYR A 97 4.29 3.01 -3.58
C TYR A 97 5.58 3.00 -4.41
N THR A 98 6.72 2.75 -3.77
CA THR A 98 8.02 2.66 -4.44
C THR A 98 8.03 1.63 -5.57
N CYS A 99 7.42 0.45 -5.35
CA CYS A 99 7.30 -0.55 -6.40
C CYS A 99 6.49 -0.02 -7.60
N ARG A 100 5.37 0.63 -7.34
CA ARG A 100 4.51 1.16 -8.39
C ARG A 100 5.19 2.29 -9.18
N ASP A 101 5.93 3.15 -8.49
CA ASP A 101 6.74 4.20 -9.11
C ASP A 101 7.89 3.61 -9.96
N ASN A 102 8.49 2.51 -9.50
CA ASN A 102 9.51 1.79 -10.28
C ASN A 102 8.95 1.22 -11.58
N ILE A 103 7.72 0.67 -11.54
CA ILE A 103 7.04 0.19 -12.75
C ILE A 103 6.79 1.36 -13.71
N ASP A 104 6.25 2.48 -13.23
CA ASP A 104 5.98 3.66 -14.07
C ASP A 104 7.26 4.22 -14.70
N PHE A 105 8.34 4.24 -13.93
CA PHE A 105 9.65 4.68 -14.43
C PHE A 105 10.20 3.71 -15.49
N ALA A 106 10.11 2.39 -15.24
CA ALA A 106 10.55 1.38 -16.19
C ALA A 106 9.75 1.42 -17.49
N LEU A 107 8.43 1.63 -17.41
CA LEU A 107 7.56 1.75 -18.59
C LEU A 107 7.93 2.91 -19.52
N LYS A 108 8.40 4.04 -18.97
CA LYS A 108 8.85 5.21 -19.78
C LYS A 108 10.04 4.87 -20.69
N ASN A 109 10.87 3.92 -20.28
CA ASN A 109 12.12 3.56 -20.95
C ASN A 109 12.10 2.16 -21.58
N ALA A 110 10.99 1.41 -21.42
CA ALA A 110 10.87 0.05 -21.90
C ALA A 110 10.75 -0.01 -23.43
N LYS A 111 11.36 -1.02 -24.02
CA LYS A 111 11.17 -1.37 -25.43
C LYS A 111 9.85 -2.10 -25.61
N ASP A 112 9.21 -1.90 -26.77
CA ASP A 112 8.02 -2.67 -27.10
C ASP A 112 8.34 -4.18 -27.17
N GLY A 113 7.38 -5.00 -26.73
CA GLY A 113 7.47 -6.45 -26.73
C GLY A 113 7.53 -7.07 -25.33
N GLY A 114 7.79 -8.35 -25.28
CA GLY A 114 7.73 -9.19 -24.08
C GLY A 114 6.38 -9.90 -23.94
N GLU A 115 6.36 -10.93 -23.12
CA GLU A 115 5.15 -11.68 -22.75
C GLU A 115 4.82 -11.42 -21.29
N ALA A 116 3.54 -11.59 -20.91
CA ALA A 116 3.13 -11.50 -19.52
C ALA A 116 3.85 -12.60 -18.69
N PRO A 117 4.53 -12.23 -17.60
CA PRO A 117 5.27 -13.21 -16.80
C PRO A 117 4.36 -14.23 -16.11
N GLU A 118 4.77 -15.50 -16.09
CA GLU A 118 4.00 -16.59 -15.47
C GLU A 118 3.74 -16.37 -13.97
N PHE A 119 4.61 -15.67 -13.27
CA PHE A 119 4.45 -15.43 -11.84
C PHE A 119 3.20 -14.57 -11.52
N ILE A 120 2.70 -13.77 -12.46
CA ILE A 120 1.54 -12.91 -12.26
C ILE A 120 0.32 -13.75 -11.86
N GLU A 121 0.02 -14.78 -12.65
CA GLU A 121 -1.13 -15.65 -12.35
C GLU A 121 -0.92 -16.44 -11.06
N LYS A 122 0.30 -16.91 -10.79
CA LYS A 122 0.65 -17.58 -9.54
C LYS A 122 0.37 -16.69 -8.34
N ARG A 123 0.81 -15.41 -8.35
CA ARG A 123 0.60 -14.47 -7.23
C ARG A 123 -0.88 -14.11 -7.07
N LYS A 124 -1.61 -14.01 -8.17
CA LYS A 124 -3.06 -13.83 -8.14
C LYS A 124 -3.77 -14.98 -7.46
N GLN A 125 -3.41 -16.22 -7.78
CA GLN A 125 -4.01 -17.41 -7.16
C GLN A 125 -3.66 -17.52 -5.67
N GLU A 126 -2.43 -17.19 -5.27
CA GLU A 126 -2.03 -17.12 -3.86
C GLU A 126 -2.86 -16.07 -3.10
N PHE A 127 -3.09 -14.90 -3.69
CA PHE A 127 -3.94 -13.85 -3.13
C PHE A 127 -5.40 -14.32 -2.98
N ILE A 128 -5.97 -14.92 -4.02
CA ILE A 128 -7.34 -15.43 -4.01
C ILE A 128 -7.49 -16.51 -2.93
N ALA A 129 -6.56 -17.47 -2.87
CA ALA A 129 -6.59 -18.54 -1.88
C ALA A 129 -6.56 -17.99 -0.44
N ALA A 130 -5.75 -16.95 -0.19
CA ALA A 130 -5.71 -16.28 1.10
C ALA A 130 -7.04 -15.56 1.42
N MET A 131 -7.64 -14.88 0.45
CA MET A 131 -8.92 -14.20 0.65
C MET A 131 -10.09 -15.17 0.82
N ASP A 132 -10.05 -16.33 0.17
CA ASP A 132 -11.04 -17.40 0.32
C ASP A 132 -10.90 -18.13 1.67
N ASP A 133 -9.73 -18.07 2.31
CA ASP A 133 -9.51 -18.58 3.67
C ASP A 133 -9.91 -17.56 4.73
N ASP A 134 -11.21 -17.34 4.87
CA ASP A 134 -11.82 -16.46 5.88
C ASP A 134 -11.29 -15.02 5.85
N LEU A 135 -11.11 -14.48 4.65
CA LEU A 135 -10.57 -13.12 4.42
C LEU A 135 -9.22 -12.91 5.12
N ASN A 136 -8.29 -13.84 4.92
CA ASN A 136 -6.93 -13.76 5.46
C ASN A 136 -6.11 -12.68 4.73
N THR A 137 -6.39 -11.43 5.07
CA THR A 137 -5.74 -10.26 4.46
C THR A 137 -4.24 -10.19 4.75
N ALA A 138 -3.78 -10.83 5.84
CA ALA A 138 -2.35 -10.89 6.16
C ALA A 138 -1.58 -11.73 5.12
N ASP A 139 -2.08 -12.92 4.77
CA ASP A 139 -1.48 -13.75 3.74
C ASP A 139 -1.70 -13.17 2.34
N ALA A 140 -2.84 -12.50 2.09
CA ALA A 140 -3.06 -11.75 0.86
C ALA A 140 -2.02 -10.64 0.67
N LEU A 141 -1.67 -9.90 1.73
CA LEU A 141 -0.57 -8.92 1.71
C LEU A 141 0.79 -9.60 1.46
N ALA A 142 1.03 -10.79 2.03
CA ALA A 142 2.26 -11.53 1.74
C ALA A 142 2.37 -11.88 0.25
N ALA A 143 1.27 -12.31 -0.40
CA ALA A 143 1.24 -12.54 -1.84
C ALA A 143 1.55 -11.28 -2.65
N ILE A 144 1.04 -10.10 -2.23
CA ILE A 144 1.38 -8.80 -2.86
C ILE A 144 2.88 -8.49 -2.69
N PHE A 145 3.48 -8.72 -1.52
CA PHE A 145 4.92 -8.46 -1.34
C PHE A 145 5.80 -9.44 -2.12
N MET A 146 5.34 -10.67 -2.33
CA MET A 146 6.00 -11.60 -3.26
C MET A 146 5.90 -11.09 -4.70
N LEU A 147 4.74 -10.56 -5.13
CA LEU A 147 4.59 -9.91 -6.42
C LEU A 147 5.55 -8.71 -6.56
N VAL A 148 5.65 -7.85 -5.55
CA VAL A 148 6.61 -6.72 -5.51
C VAL A 148 8.04 -7.19 -5.73
N ARG A 149 8.45 -8.28 -5.08
CA ARG A 149 9.78 -8.86 -5.25
C ARG A 149 10.03 -9.32 -6.68
N ASP A 150 9.07 -10.08 -7.24
CA ASP A 150 9.17 -10.62 -8.59
C ASP A 150 9.21 -9.49 -9.63
N ILE A 151 8.39 -8.45 -9.47
CA ILE A 151 8.38 -7.24 -10.30
C ILE A 151 9.74 -6.51 -10.25
N ASN A 152 10.29 -6.29 -9.06
CA ASN A 152 11.59 -5.61 -8.93
C ASN A 152 12.71 -6.40 -9.61
N THR A 153 12.69 -7.73 -9.54
CA THR A 153 13.62 -8.60 -10.26
C THR A 153 13.47 -8.44 -11.78
N LEU A 154 12.23 -8.50 -12.26
CA LEU A 154 11.90 -8.34 -13.68
C LEU A 154 12.35 -6.97 -14.23
N ILE A 155 12.15 -5.89 -13.47
CA ILE A 155 12.62 -4.54 -13.82
C ILE A 155 14.16 -4.51 -13.92
N ALA A 156 14.86 -5.13 -12.98
CA ALA A 156 16.31 -5.19 -12.97
C ALA A 156 16.88 -5.97 -14.18
N GLU A 157 16.15 -6.95 -14.68
CA GLU A 157 16.49 -7.74 -15.89
C GLU A 157 16.18 -6.98 -17.19
N GLY A 158 15.49 -5.84 -17.13
CA GLY A 158 15.21 -4.99 -18.30
C GLY A 158 14.03 -5.50 -19.14
N ALA A 159 12.93 -5.82 -18.49
CA ALA A 159 11.72 -6.33 -19.13
C ALA A 159 11.11 -5.42 -20.19
N GLY A 160 10.44 -6.00 -21.17
CA GLY A 160 9.70 -5.28 -22.20
C GLY A 160 8.38 -4.67 -21.68
N LYS A 161 7.85 -3.74 -22.46
CA LYS A 161 6.68 -2.95 -22.11
C LYS A 161 5.46 -3.78 -21.75
N THR A 162 5.14 -4.79 -22.56
CA THR A 162 3.95 -5.66 -22.33
C THR A 162 4.03 -6.39 -20.99
N ALA A 163 5.22 -6.86 -20.59
CA ALA A 163 5.43 -7.51 -19.30
C ALA A 163 5.23 -6.55 -18.13
N LEU A 164 5.72 -5.31 -18.27
CA LEU A 164 5.58 -4.27 -17.25
C LEU A 164 4.15 -3.77 -17.11
N GLU A 165 3.41 -3.64 -18.21
CA GLU A 165 1.99 -3.29 -18.21
C GLU A 165 1.17 -4.37 -17.48
N ALA A 166 1.41 -5.65 -17.78
CA ALA A 166 0.75 -6.75 -17.08
C ALA A 166 1.08 -6.76 -15.57
N CYS A 167 2.31 -6.43 -15.19
CA CYS A 167 2.69 -6.27 -13.78
C CYS A 167 1.97 -5.10 -13.11
N ALA A 168 1.86 -3.95 -13.80
CA ALA A 168 1.15 -2.77 -13.29
C ALA A 168 -0.33 -3.08 -13.04
N ASP A 169 -1.00 -3.69 -14.01
CA ASP A 169 -2.41 -4.04 -13.92
C ASP A 169 -2.69 -5.00 -12.77
N MET A 170 -1.85 -6.05 -12.62
CA MET A 170 -2.00 -7.00 -11.53
C MET A 170 -1.74 -6.35 -10.17
N PHE A 171 -0.68 -5.55 -10.04
CA PHE A 171 -0.37 -4.83 -8.82
C PHE A 171 -1.52 -3.90 -8.40
N ASP A 172 -2.03 -3.09 -9.33
CA ASP A 172 -3.13 -2.16 -9.09
C ASP A 172 -4.43 -2.92 -8.76
N GLN A 173 -4.69 -4.08 -9.38
CA GLN A 173 -5.84 -4.93 -9.07
C GLN A 173 -5.77 -5.47 -7.64
N LEU A 174 -4.66 -6.10 -7.23
CA LEU A 174 -4.55 -6.72 -5.91
C LEU A 174 -4.52 -5.70 -4.78
N THR A 175 -3.76 -4.61 -4.93
CA THR A 175 -3.72 -3.53 -3.95
C THR A 175 -5.07 -2.82 -3.85
N GLY A 176 -5.78 -2.66 -4.96
CA GLY A 176 -7.11 -2.06 -5.02
C GLY A 176 -8.17 -2.84 -4.25
N VAL A 177 -8.13 -4.19 -4.24
CA VAL A 177 -9.04 -5.03 -3.41
C VAL A 177 -8.89 -4.70 -1.93
N LEU A 178 -7.67 -4.47 -1.44
CA LEU A 178 -7.41 -4.09 -0.05
C LEU A 178 -7.58 -2.58 0.20
N GLY A 179 -7.82 -1.78 -0.84
CA GLY A 179 -7.95 -0.33 -0.78
C GLY A 179 -6.63 0.34 -0.39
N LEU A 180 -5.52 -0.14 -0.92
CA LEU A 180 -4.17 0.39 -0.74
C LEU A 180 -3.66 1.03 -2.03
N VAL A 181 -2.64 1.90 -1.90
CA VAL A 181 -1.98 2.60 -3.03
C VAL A 181 -2.95 3.47 -3.85
N TYR A 182 -4.00 3.99 -3.20
CA TYR A 182 -5.00 4.84 -3.86
C TYR A 182 -4.62 6.33 -3.91
N ASN A 183 -3.67 6.76 -3.09
CA ASN A 183 -3.25 8.16 -3.00
C ASN A 183 -2.00 8.43 -3.84
N ARG A 184 -2.00 7.92 -5.07
CA ARG A 184 -0.90 8.14 -6.01
C ARG A 184 -0.88 9.60 -6.46
N LYS A 185 0.19 10.29 -6.13
CA LYS A 185 0.44 11.62 -6.69
C LYS A 185 1.01 11.43 -8.09
N THR A 186 0.20 11.65 -9.11
CA THR A 186 0.71 11.90 -10.46
C THR A 186 1.32 13.31 -10.45
N GLU A 187 2.53 13.42 -9.92
CA GLU A 187 3.26 14.67 -10.02
C GLU A 187 3.74 14.80 -11.47
N ALA A 188 3.02 15.60 -12.26
CA ALA A 188 3.63 16.17 -13.44
C ALA A 188 4.83 16.98 -12.96
N LEU A 189 6.02 16.64 -13.42
CA LEU A 189 7.18 17.48 -13.19
C LEU A 189 6.88 18.85 -13.77
N ASP A 190 7.17 19.90 -13.00
CA ASP A 190 7.30 21.21 -13.58
C ASP A 190 8.34 21.12 -14.70
N SER A 191 8.02 21.65 -15.87
CA SER A 191 8.92 21.63 -17.05
C SER A 191 10.35 22.08 -16.74
N ASP A 192 10.48 22.94 -15.75
CA ASP A 192 11.76 23.47 -15.26
C ASP A 192 12.62 22.42 -14.55
N ILE A 193 11.98 21.48 -13.85
CA ILE A 193 12.65 20.37 -13.14
C ILE A 193 13.13 19.32 -14.15
N GLU A 194 12.30 18.98 -15.14
CA GLU A 194 12.71 18.09 -16.24
C GLU A 194 13.92 18.66 -17.00
N ALA A 195 13.88 19.95 -17.34
CA ALA A 195 15.00 20.63 -18.00
C ALA A 195 16.29 20.57 -17.15
N LEU A 196 16.20 20.74 -15.84
CA LEU A 196 17.36 20.62 -14.93
C LEU A 196 17.92 19.20 -14.87
N ILE A 197 17.07 18.18 -14.87
CA ILE A 197 17.51 16.77 -14.89
C ILE A 197 18.20 16.44 -16.21
N GLU A 198 17.67 16.92 -17.34
CA GLU A 198 18.31 16.77 -18.65
C GLU A 198 19.66 17.48 -18.72
N GLN A 199 19.75 18.73 -18.23
CA GLN A 199 21.02 19.50 -18.18
C GLN A 199 22.06 18.76 -17.32
N ARG A 200 21.69 18.24 -16.14
CA ARG A 200 22.59 17.43 -15.31
C ARG A 200 23.08 16.19 -16.05
N THR A 201 22.18 15.51 -16.75
CA THR A 201 22.51 14.28 -17.49
C THR A 201 23.48 14.61 -18.66
N ALA A 202 23.26 15.72 -19.34
CA ALA A 202 24.16 16.22 -20.41
C ALA A 202 25.54 16.61 -19.85
N ALA A 203 25.58 17.34 -18.72
CA ALA A 203 26.82 17.72 -18.05
C ALA A 203 27.65 16.47 -17.64
N ARG A 204 27.01 15.43 -17.07
CA ARG A 204 27.70 14.17 -16.75
C ARG A 204 28.27 13.47 -17.98
N LYS A 205 27.51 13.43 -19.09
CA LYS A 205 27.98 12.86 -20.36
C LYS A 205 29.19 13.64 -20.92
N ALA A 206 29.20 14.96 -20.72
CA ALA A 206 30.32 15.85 -21.10
C ALA A 206 31.51 15.80 -20.10
N LYS A 207 31.40 15.00 -19.01
CA LYS A 207 32.37 14.93 -17.89
C LYS A 207 32.54 16.27 -17.13
N ASP A 208 31.57 17.16 -17.22
CA ASP A 208 31.50 18.38 -16.42
C ASP A 208 30.81 18.08 -15.09
N PHE A 209 31.56 17.50 -14.18
CA PHE A 209 31.09 17.08 -12.88
C PHE A 209 30.70 18.27 -11.99
N LYS A 210 31.34 19.41 -12.17
CA LYS A 210 31.05 20.62 -11.39
C LYS A 210 29.64 21.12 -11.65
N THR A 211 29.27 21.32 -12.89
CA THR A 211 27.92 21.71 -13.29
C THR A 211 26.87 20.66 -12.89
N ALA A 212 27.21 19.38 -13.02
CA ALA A 212 26.29 18.29 -12.60
C ALA A 212 26.01 18.29 -11.10
N ASP A 213 27.01 18.59 -10.26
CA ASP A 213 26.85 18.67 -8.81
C ASP A 213 26.09 19.93 -8.39
N GLU A 214 26.36 21.09 -9.02
CA GLU A 214 25.61 22.34 -8.79
C GLU A 214 24.09 22.14 -9.08
N ILE A 215 23.75 21.47 -10.17
CA ILE A 215 22.36 21.17 -10.54
C ILE A 215 21.75 20.20 -9.54
N ARG A 216 22.48 19.17 -9.07
CA ARG A 216 22.00 18.24 -8.05
C ARG A 216 21.68 18.96 -6.75
N ASP A 217 22.55 19.84 -6.31
CA ASP A 217 22.37 20.60 -5.07
C ASP A 217 21.19 21.58 -5.18
N LYS A 218 21.00 22.20 -6.36
CA LYS A 218 19.82 23.03 -6.66
C LYS A 218 18.53 22.22 -6.58
N LEU A 219 18.47 21.04 -7.18
CA LEU A 219 17.32 20.15 -7.12
C LEU A 219 17.05 19.67 -5.69
N LYS A 220 18.11 19.35 -4.94
CA LYS A 220 17.99 18.98 -3.52
C LYS A 220 17.45 20.13 -2.67
N ALA A 221 17.84 21.37 -2.92
CA ALA A 221 17.29 22.55 -2.26
C ALA A 221 15.80 22.77 -2.59
N MET A 222 15.32 22.28 -3.74
CA MET A 222 13.91 22.25 -4.14
C MET A 222 13.16 21.02 -3.60
N GLY A 223 13.79 20.22 -2.71
CA GLY A 223 13.21 19.01 -2.15
C GLY A 223 13.18 17.82 -3.12
N ILE A 224 14.02 17.81 -4.15
CA ILE A 224 14.09 16.74 -5.14
C ILE A 224 15.38 15.94 -4.94
N VAL A 225 15.23 14.65 -4.72
CA VAL A 225 16.34 13.70 -4.60
C VAL A 225 16.45 12.91 -5.89
N LEU A 226 17.65 12.85 -6.46
CA LEU A 226 17.96 12.12 -7.69
C LEU A 226 18.67 10.82 -7.37
N GLU A 227 18.25 9.74 -8.03
CA GLU A 227 18.88 8.43 -8.01
C GLU A 227 19.27 8.03 -9.43
N ASP A 228 20.57 7.76 -9.64
CA ASP A 228 21.07 7.29 -10.92
C ASP A 228 20.87 5.78 -11.04
N THR A 229 20.05 5.34 -11.99
CA THR A 229 19.80 3.92 -12.26
C THR A 229 20.33 3.52 -13.64
N PRO A 230 20.54 2.22 -13.92
CA PRO A 230 20.93 1.76 -15.26
C PRO A 230 19.95 2.16 -16.37
N GLN A 231 18.66 2.39 -16.02
CA GLN A 231 17.61 2.79 -16.94
C GLN A 231 17.47 4.32 -17.07
N GLY A 232 18.21 5.11 -16.28
CA GLY A 232 18.14 6.56 -16.31
C GLY A 232 18.15 7.19 -14.91
N VAL A 233 17.88 8.48 -14.84
CA VAL A 233 17.81 9.22 -13.57
C VAL A 233 16.39 9.16 -13.02
N LYS A 234 16.23 8.52 -11.87
CA LYS A 234 14.99 8.53 -11.09
C LYS A 234 15.02 9.71 -10.11
N TRP A 235 13.86 10.29 -9.84
CA TRP A 235 13.74 11.37 -8.87
C TRP A 235 12.58 11.12 -7.92
N THR A 236 12.70 11.64 -6.70
CA THR A 236 11.65 11.63 -5.68
C THR A 236 11.62 12.98 -4.97
N ARG A 237 10.45 13.43 -4.53
CA ARG A 237 10.36 14.57 -3.61
C ARG A 237 10.59 14.10 -2.17
N ALA A 238 11.44 14.84 -1.43
CA ALA A 238 11.74 14.58 -0.02
C ALA A 238 10.58 14.99 0.89
#